data_96c7d244bb7be6bb6bf80ab1aac6c9c1
#
_entry.id   96c7d244bb7be6bb6bf80ab1aac6c9c1
#
_cell.length_a   1.000
_cell.length_b   1.000
_cell.length_c   1.000
_cell.angle_alpha   90.00
_cell.angle_beta   90.00
_cell.angle_gamma   90.00
#
_symmetry.space_group_name_H-M   'P 1'
#
loop_
_entity.id
_entity.type
_entity.pdbx_description
1 polymer ?
#
loop_
_entity_poly.entity_id
_entity_poly.type
_entity_poly.pdbx_seq_one_letter_code
_entity_poly.pdbx_strand_id
1 'polypeptide(L)'
;MKTIYINGDVYTVTQGFCEAFVVQDNQFIYAGTNEEALRHADEASAVIDLENKFVTAGFNDSHMHVLNFGYTLNMANLATATTSLNDVLECLKTYIQKNHIPEGSWVKGRGWNHDFFNDVHCFPTRYDLDLVSTQHPILITRACGHVLVCNSKAIELLGLTPDMESVVGGEFEVVDNELNGVFKENALNLIYSKVPQPTVDEIKTMLVKAFHELNTYGITSAQSDDLVVFENYKDILQAFKELDQENKMTIKLYEQSHFTKLDTLKEFLNDGYNTGKGTEYFKIGPLKLMADGSLGARTALMSVPYADDPTRTGVQVFTQDELNEMVDYASSHGMQVAIHSIGDKSADMIIEAYERTLTRHPRTDHRHGIVHCQITRPDILDKFKQLELQAYIQSIFLDYDIMIVEDRVGHERAQTSYAFKTLFDVSHASNGSDCPVELPDVLKGMQCAVTRCSTHGQGPYIPSQALSVEEAIQSFTIHGAYASFEENLKGSIEVGKAADFVVLEQSPFKTDKFKIKDIKVCATYLNGRCVYKD
;
A
#
# COMPACT_ATOMS: atom_id res chain seq x y z
N MET A 1 31.94 -10.09 -0.52
CA MET A 1 32.63 -9.44 0.62
C MET A 1 31.84 -9.78 1.88
N LYS A 2 32.55 -10.06 2.99
CA LYS A 2 31.90 -10.45 4.24
C LYS A 2 31.74 -9.24 5.16
N THR A 3 30.57 -9.08 5.78
CA THR A 3 30.31 -8.02 6.77
C THR A 3 29.81 -8.66 8.05
N ILE A 4 30.45 -8.33 9.16
CA ILE A 4 30.17 -8.85 10.50
C ILE A 4 29.53 -7.72 11.31
N TYR A 5 28.34 -7.96 11.82
CA TYR A 5 27.59 -7.03 12.67
C TYR A 5 27.63 -7.53 14.09
N ILE A 6 28.10 -6.71 15.04
CA ILE A 6 28.30 -7.05 16.45
C ILE A 6 27.61 -6.06 17.37
N ASN A 7 27.46 -6.44 18.64
CA ASN A 7 26.91 -5.59 19.71
C ASN A 7 25.50 -5.07 19.37
N GLY A 8 24.63 -5.95 18.81
CA GLY A 8 23.25 -5.64 18.50
C GLY A 8 22.28 -6.20 19.52
N ASP A 9 21.07 -5.62 19.58
CA ASP A 9 19.87 -6.22 20.16
C ASP A 9 19.09 -6.85 19.00
N VAL A 10 19.51 -8.03 18.54
CA VAL A 10 19.05 -8.62 17.28
C VAL A 10 17.90 -9.58 17.54
N TYR A 11 16.71 -9.27 17.06
CA TYR A 11 15.56 -10.17 17.08
C TYR A 11 15.42 -10.88 15.73
N THR A 12 15.64 -12.20 15.74
CA THR A 12 15.70 -13.00 14.50
C THR A 12 14.33 -13.31 13.87
N VAL A 13 13.25 -13.02 14.56
CA VAL A 13 11.83 -13.30 14.23
C VAL A 13 11.43 -14.76 14.58
N THR A 14 12.28 -15.75 14.32
CA THR A 14 11.95 -17.18 14.45
C THR A 14 12.73 -17.89 15.56
N GLN A 15 13.92 -17.39 15.93
CA GLN A 15 14.82 -18.05 16.89
C GLN A 15 15.10 -17.19 18.14
N GLY A 16 14.33 -16.10 18.34
CA GLY A 16 14.50 -15.19 19.46
C GLY A 16 15.63 -14.19 19.28
N PHE A 17 16.30 -13.82 20.37
CA PHE A 17 17.32 -12.77 20.37
C PHE A 17 18.74 -13.32 20.26
N CYS A 18 19.61 -12.56 19.57
CA CYS A 18 21.05 -12.76 19.53
C CYS A 18 21.80 -11.41 19.55
N GLU A 19 23.15 -11.44 19.55
CA GLU A 19 24.01 -10.24 19.69
C GLU A 19 24.64 -9.80 18.37
N ALA A 20 24.76 -10.75 17.43
CA ALA A 20 25.54 -10.56 16.21
C ALA A 20 25.02 -11.43 15.06
N PHE A 21 25.36 -11.01 13.85
CA PHE A 21 25.16 -11.81 12.64
C PHE A 21 26.23 -11.51 11.59
N VAL A 22 26.39 -12.39 10.63
CA VAL A 22 27.34 -12.25 9.54
C VAL A 22 26.63 -12.35 8.20
N VAL A 23 26.92 -11.40 7.33
CA VAL A 23 26.41 -11.34 5.94
C VAL A 23 27.54 -11.64 4.98
N GLN A 24 27.33 -12.55 4.05
CA GLN A 24 28.22 -12.84 2.93
C GLN A 24 27.39 -13.16 1.69
N ASP A 25 27.79 -12.62 0.53
CA ASP A 25 27.16 -12.92 -0.77
C ASP A 25 25.63 -12.74 -0.73
N ASN A 26 25.19 -11.62 -0.14
CA ASN A 26 23.80 -11.20 0.01
C ASN A 26 22.94 -12.02 1.00
N GLN A 27 23.54 -12.96 1.75
CA GLN A 27 22.82 -13.84 2.67
C GLN A 27 23.38 -13.77 4.08
N PHE A 28 22.55 -14.09 5.06
CA PHE A 28 23.01 -14.39 6.40
C PHE A 28 23.74 -15.73 6.41
N ILE A 29 24.97 -15.77 6.93
CA ILE A 29 25.74 -17.01 7.08
C ILE A 29 25.93 -17.40 8.54
N TYR A 30 25.59 -16.52 9.47
CA TYR A 30 25.63 -16.75 10.90
C TYR A 30 24.68 -15.76 11.61
N ALA A 31 24.05 -16.21 12.70
CA ALA A 31 23.38 -15.38 13.70
C ALA A 31 23.60 -16.00 15.08
N GLY A 32 24.05 -15.21 16.07
CA GLY A 32 24.36 -15.72 17.40
C GLY A 32 25.19 -14.74 18.24
N THR A 33 26.27 -15.20 18.88
CA THR A 33 27.10 -14.40 19.78
C THR A 33 28.14 -13.55 19.04
N ASN A 34 28.60 -12.47 19.67
CA ASN A 34 29.67 -11.63 19.17
C ASN A 34 30.97 -12.44 18.95
N GLU A 35 31.32 -13.31 19.92
CA GLU A 35 32.55 -14.11 19.87
C GLU A 35 32.57 -15.02 18.64
N GLU A 36 31.50 -15.76 18.38
CA GLU A 36 31.40 -16.65 17.24
C GLU A 36 31.35 -15.86 15.92
N ALA A 37 30.60 -14.74 15.86
CA ALA A 37 30.55 -13.88 14.68
C ALA A 37 31.93 -13.39 14.26
N LEU A 38 32.77 -12.96 15.22
CA LEU A 38 34.11 -12.50 14.98
C LEU A 38 35.07 -13.60 14.45
N ARG A 39 34.80 -14.87 14.72
CA ARG A 39 35.56 -16.01 14.15
C ARG A 39 35.37 -16.15 12.63
N HIS A 40 34.32 -15.56 12.08
CA HIS A 40 34.12 -15.49 10.62
C HIS A 40 34.95 -14.42 9.95
N ALA A 41 35.67 -13.56 10.71
CA ALA A 41 36.49 -12.49 10.15
C ALA A 41 37.67 -13.03 9.35
N ASP A 42 37.94 -12.37 8.23
CA ASP A 42 39.15 -12.50 7.41
C ASP A 42 39.69 -11.10 7.06
N GLU A 43 40.85 -11.03 6.37
CA GLU A 43 41.51 -9.75 6.04
C GLU A 43 40.63 -8.80 5.20
N ALA A 44 39.61 -9.32 4.48
CA ALA A 44 38.71 -8.55 3.63
C ALA A 44 37.37 -8.24 4.29
N SER A 45 37.14 -8.68 5.53
CA SER A 45 35.87 -8.51 6.24
C SER A 45 35.73 -7.11 6.82
N ALA A 46 34.53 -6.52 6.68
CA ALA A 46 34.14 -5.34 7.43
C ALA A 46 33.49 -5.74 8.76
N VAL A 47 33.82 -5.04 9.85
CA VAL A 47 33.15 -5.21 11.15
C VAL A 47 32.38 -3.93 11.46
N ILE A 48 31.08 -4.06 11.72
CA ILE A 48 30.18 -2.95 12.05
C ILE A 48 29.67 -3.15 13.48
N ASP A 49 29.92 -2.16 14.33
CA ASP A 49 29.34 -2.11 15.67
C ASP A 49 27.93 -1.53 15.58
N LEU A 50 26.95 -2.29 16.05
CA LEU A 50 25.54 -1.87 16.08
C LEU A 50 25.18 -0.97 17.26
N GLU A 51 26.13 -0.74 18.20
CA GLU A 51 25.96 0.19 19.33
C GLU A 51 24.71 -0.12 20.19
N ASN A 52 24.39 -1.40 20.35
CA ASN A 52 23.18 -1.92 21.00
C ASN A 52 21.85 -1.48 20.35
N LYS A 53 21.87 -1.01 19.10
CA LYS A 53 20.65 -0.74 18.35
C LYS A 53 19.87 -2.03 18.11
N PHE A 54 18.55 -1.89 17.98
CA PHE A 54 17.69 -3.00 17.67
C PHE A 54 17.75 -3.34 16.18
N VAL A 55 17.84 -4.63 15.88
CA VAL A 55 17.83 -5.14 14.50
C VAL A 55 16.81 -6.24 14.36
N THR A 56 16.04 -6.21 13.29
CA THR A 56 15.17 -7.31 12.90
C THR A 56 15.15 -7.47 11.38
N ALA A 57 14.49 -8.52 10.86
CA ALA A 57 14.28 -8.66 9.42
C ALA A 57 13.65 -7.41 8.83
N GLY A 58 14.00 -7.08 7.60
CA GLY A 58 13.39 -5.97 6.87
C GLY A 58 11.88 -6.14 6.76
N PHE A 59 11.16 -5.04 6.91
CA PHE A 59 9.70 -5.10 6.92
C PHE A 59 9.14 -5.44 5.54
N ASN A 60 7.98 -6.12 5.57
CA ASN A 60 7.16 -6.42 4.42
C ASN A 60 5.81 -5.72 4.58
N ASP A 61 5.45 -4.87 3.63
CA ASP A 61 4.09 -4.35 3.51
C ASP A 61 3.28 -5.30 2.63
N SER A 62 2.28 -5.98 3.20
CA SER A 62 1.59 -7.08 2.51
C SER A 62 0.45 -6.64 1.60
N HIS A 63 0.08 -5.38 1.60
CA HIS A 63 -0.86 -4.77 0.66
C HIS A 63 -0.69 -3.27 0.61
N MET A 64 -0.31 -2.78 -0.57
CA MET A 64 -0.21 -1.36 -0.87
C MET A 64 -0.26 -1.11 -2.38
N HIS A 65 -0.04 0.13 -2.82
CA HIS A 65 -0.02 0.55 -4.22
C HIS A 65 1.26 1.38 -4.48
N VAL A 66 2.38 0.68 -4.70
CA VAL A 66 3.71 1.32 -4.79
C VAL A 66 3.80 2.33 -5.92
N LEU A 67 3.27 2.00 -7.11
CA LEU A 67 3.27 2.92 -8.24
C LEU A 67 2.35 4.12 -8.00
N ASN A 68 1.17 3.89 -7.43
CA ASN A 68 0.26 4.99 -7.07
C ASN A 68 0.89 5.89 -6.00
N PHE A 69 1.59 5.32 -5.02
CA PHE A 69 2.36 6.10 -4.05
C PHE A 69 3.44 6.94 -4.76
N GLY A 70 4.25 6.33 -5.63
CA GLY A 70 5.23 7.05 -6.44
C GLY A 70 4.61 8.16 -7.30
N TYR A 71 3.43 7.92 -7.86
CA TYR A 71 2.68 8.94 -8.58
C TYR A 71 2.28 10.10 -7.67
N THR A 72 1.78 9.84 -6.45
CA THR A 72 1.46 10.90 -5.49
C THR A 72 2.69 11.67 -5.02
N LEU A 73 3.83 11.01 -4.83
CA LEU A 73 5.11 11.65 -4.49
C LEU A 73 5.64 12.57 -5.62
N ASN A 74 5.18 12.37 -6.85
CA ASN A 74 5.47 13.23 -8.01
C ASN A 74 4.40 14.30 -8.25
N MET A 75 3.58 14.59 -7.24
CA MET A 75 2.65 15.70 -7.22
C MET A 75 3.03 16.71 -6.13
N ALA A 76 2.59 17.97 -6.31
CA ALA A 76 2.65 18.94 -5.23
C ALA A 76 1.69 18.51 -4.11
N ASN A 77 2.19 18.31 -2.90
CA ASN A 77 1.36 18.00 -1.74
C ASN A 77 0.69 19.27 -1.24
N LEU A 78 -0.55 19.50 -1.67
CA LEU A 78 -1.34 20.69 -1.30
C LEU A 78 -2.12 20.49 0.01
N ALA A 79 -2.07 19.30 0.63
CA ALA A 79 -2.70 19.06 1.92
C ALA A 79 -2.01 19.82 3.06
N THR A 80 -0.75 20.22 2.86
CA THR A 80 0.02 21.05 3.81
C THR A 80 -0.15 22.56 3.58
N ALA A 81 -0.81 22.96 2.49
CA ALA A 81 -1.02 24.35 2.05
C ALA A 81 -2.51 24.71 2.09
N THR A 82 -3.19 24.44 3.21
CA THR A 82 -4.65 24.57 3.31
C THR A 82 -5.14 25.85 3.96
N THR A 83 -4.24 26.74 4.39
CA THR A 83 -4.60 27.94 5.15
C THR A 83 -5.15 29.07 4.27
N SER A 84 -4.69 29.16 3.02
CA SER A 84 -5.11 30.18 2.05
C SER A 84 -4.94 29.72 0.62
N LEU A 85 -5.62 30.38 -0.33
CA LEU A 85 -5.37 30.19 -1.76
C LEU A 85 -3.91 30.56 -2.10
N ASN A 86 -3.40 31.64 -1.50
CA ASN A 86 -2.02 32.05 -1.74
C ASN A 86 -1.01 30.96 -1.32
N ASP A 87 -1.25 30.22 -0.22
CA ASP A 87 -0.37 29.14 0.21
C ASP A 87 -0.36 27.99 -0.83
N VAL A 88 -1.50 27.69 -1.43
CA VAL A 88 -1.59 26.69 -2.52
C VAL A 88 -0.75 27.12 -3.72
N LEU A 89 -0.85 28.40 -4.14
CA LEU A 89 -0.09 28.92 -5.27
C LEU A 89 1.42 28.93 -5.00
N GLU A 90 1.85 29.35 -3.81
CA GLU A 90 3.27 29.34 -3.41
C GLU A 90 3.82 27.92 -3.26
N CYS A 91 3.02 26.96 -2.79
CA CYS A 91 3.38 25.54 -2.75
C CYS A 91 3.66 25.00 -4.16
N LEU A 92 2.80 25.32 -5.14
CA LEU A 92 3.00 24.93 -6.55
C LEU A 92 4.25 25.56 -7.16
N LYS A 93 4.49 26.88 -6.94
CA LYS A 93 5.70 27.56 -7.40
C LYS A 93 6.97 26.91 -6.82
N THR A 94 6.96 26.66 -5.51
CA THR A 94 8.06 26.00 -4.81
C THR A 94 8.30 24.59 -5.35
N TYR A 95 7.24 23.84 -5.62
CA TYR A 95 7.32 22.50 -6.20
C TYR A 95 7.99 22.53 -7.57
N ILE A 96 7.58 23.43 -8.47
CA ILE A 96 8.18 23.61 -9.81
C ILE A 96 9.68 23.92 -9.70
N GLN A 97 10.04 24.88 -8.84
CA GLN A 97 11.42 25.33 -8.66
C GLN A 97 12.32 24.22 -8.04
N LYS A 98 11.85 23.61 -6.94
CA LYS A 98 12.61 22.59 -6.21
C LYS A 98 12.87 21.35 -7.05
N ASN A 99 11.90 20.93 -7.87
CA ASN A 99 12.00 19.76 -8.70
C ASN A 99 12.52 20.07 -10.12
N HIS A 100 12.89 21.32 -10.41
CA HIS A 100 13.39 21.75 -11.73
C HIS A 100 12.50 21.30 -12.88
N ILE A 101 11.16 21.41 -12.71
CA ILE A 101 10.19 20.94 -13.71
C ILE A 101 10.41 21.70 -15.02
N PRO A 102 10.67 21.04 -16.17
CA PRO A 102 10.87 21.71 -17.44
C PRO A 102 9.60 22.42 -17.93
N GLU A 103 9.76 23.53 -18.62
CA GLU A 103 8.63 24.20 -19.29
C GLU A 103 7.90 23.23 -20.25
N GLY A 104 6.58 23.30 -20.27
CA GLY A 104 5.72 22.40 -21.03
C GLY A 104 5.39 21.08 -20.34
N SER A 105 6.11 20.71 -19.27
CA SER A 105 5.78 19.52 -18.47
C SER A 105 4.58 19.75 -17.57
N TRP A 106 3.80 18.67 -17.35
CA TRP A 106 2.63 18.70 -16.48
C TRP A 106 3.01 18.90 -15.01
N VAL A 107 2.33 19.81 -14.34
CA VAL A 107 2.39 20.01 -12.89
C VAL A 107 1.08 19.55 -12.30
N LYS A 108 1.15 18.55 -11.43
CA LYS A 108 -0.03 18.01 -10.75
C LYS A 108 0.07 18.29 -9.26
N GLY A 109 -1.06 18.58 -8.62
CA GLY A 109 -1.15 18.77 -7.18
C GLY A 109 -2.43 18.17 -6.61
N ARG A 110 -2.40 17.76 -5.33
CA ARG A 110 -3.57 17.17 -4.65
C ARG A 110 -3.61 17.58 -3.19
N GLY A 111 -4.84 17.72 -2.66
CA GLY A 111 -5.05 17.83 -1.22
C GLY A 111 -5.54 19.19 -0.74
N TRP A 112 -5.64 20.21 -1.61
CA TRP A 112 -6.19 21.50 -1.22
C TRP A 112 -7.67 21.40 -0.80
N ASN A 113 -8.08 22.30 0.11
CA ASN A 113 -9.46 22.38 0.56
C ASN A 113 -9.82 23.84 0.89
N HIS A 114 -10.68 24.45 0.05
CA HIS A 114 -11.10 25.85 0.19
C HIS A 114 -11.94 26.13 1.45
N ASP A 115 -12.52 25.09 2.07
CA ASP A 115 -13.27 25.25 3.32
C ASP A 115 -12.39 25.77 4.48
N PHE A 116 -11.08 25.59 4.34
CA PHE A 116 -10.09 26.04 5.34
C PHE A 116 -9.38 27.34 4.95
N PHE A 117 -9.67 27.91 3.76
CA PHE A 117 -9.04 29.15 3.34
C PHE A 117 -9.52 30.33 4.19
N ASN A 118 -8.58 31.17 4.62
CA ASN A 118 -8.87 32.37 5.41
C ASN A 118 -8.86 33.65 4.57
N ASP A 119 -8.40 33.58 3.32
CA ASP A 119 -8.31 34.72 2.37
C ASP A 119 -9.49 34.76 1.40
N VAL A 120 -9.96 33.60 0.92
CA VAL A 120 -11.08 33.46 -0.01
C VAL A 120 -11.94 32.26 0.36
N HIS A 121 -13.26 32.31 0.02
CA HIS A 121 -14.18 31.20 0.28
C HIS A 121 -14.77 30.65 -1.04
N CYS A 122 -13.89 30.48 -2.04
CA CYS A 122 -14.27 29.94 -3.34
C CYS A 122 -13.22 28.95 -3.85
N PHE A 123 -13.56 28.19 -4.86
CA PHE A 123 -12.59 27.33 -5.54
C PHE A 123 -11.52 28.18 -6.21
N PRO A 124 -10.26 27.71 -6.28
CA PRO A 124 -9.27 28.22 -7.21
C PRO A 124 -9.81 28.17 -8.63
N THR A 125 -9.38 29.10 -9.48
CA THR A 125 -9.75 29.16 -10.90
C THR A 125 -8.52 29.00 -11.79
N ARG A 126 -8.74 28.87 -13.10
CA ARG A 126 -7.63 28.86 -14.08
C ARG A 126 -6.74 30.08 -13.95
N TYR A 127 -7.33 31.25 -13.67
CA TYR A 127 -6.61 32.52 -13.57
C TYR A 127 -5.69 32.56 -12.35
N ASP A 128 -6.11 31.96 -11.24
CA ASP A 128 -5.27 31.82 -10.05
C ASP A 128 -4.07 30.93 -10.34
N LEU A 129 -4.28 29.79 -11.03
CA LEU A 129 -3.21 28.88 -11.40
C LEU A 129 -2.27 29.46 -12.47
N ASP A 130 -2.74 30.35 -13.33
CA ASP A 130 -1.91 31.09 -14.28
C ASP A 130 -0.90 32.02 -13.59
N LEU A 131 -1.17 32.47 -12.35
CA LEU A 131 -0.21 33.21 -11.51
C LEU A 131 0.96 32.33 -11.05
N VAL A 132 0.80 31.02 -11.08
CA VAL A 132 1.89 30.08 -10.81
C VAL A 132 2.76 29.93 -12.06
N SER A 133 2.15 29.60 -13.19
CA SER A 133 2.84 29.46 -14.47
C SER A 133 1.85 29.41 -15.64
N THR A 134 2.19 30.13 -16.72
CA THR A 134 1.53 30.02 -18.03
C THR A 134 2.28 29.11 -19.01
N GLN A 135 3.45 28.58 -18.59
CA GLN A 135 4.27 27.70 -19.41
C GLN A 135 4.02 26.21 -19.09
N HIS A 136 3.62 25.91 -17.85
CA HIS A 136 3.32 24.57 -17.42
C HIS A 136 1.81 24.31 -17.46
N PRO A 137 1.33 23.21 -18.03
CA PRO A 137 -0.04 22.75 -17.80
C PRO A 137 -0.18 22.30 -16.34
N ILE A 138 -1.11 22.92 -15.60
CA ILE A 138 -1.30 22.70 -14.16
C ILE A 138 -2.67 22.08 -13.91
N LEU A 139 -2.70 20.99 -13.13
CA LEU A 139 -3.90 20.33 -12.62
C LEU A 139 -3.83 20.23 -11.10
N ILE A 140 -4.84 20.68 -10.38
CA ILE A 140 -4.94 20.49 -8.94
C ILE A 140 -6.25 19.82 -8.55
N THR A 141 -6.16 18.70 -7.82
CA THR A 141 -7.32 17.96 -7.35
C THR A 141 -7.58 18.27 -5.87
N ARG A 142 -8.83 18.59 -5.53
CA ARG A 142 -9.27 18.84 -4.17
C ARG A 142 -9.13 17.56 -3.31
N ALA A 143 -8.97 17.71 -1.99
CA ALA A 143 -8.82 16.62 -1.03
C ALA A 143 -9.88 15.51 -1.19
N CYS A 144 -11.14 15.87 -1.46
CA CYS A 144 -12.22 14.90 -1.67
C CYS A 144 -12.11 14.08 -2.98
N GLY A 145 -11.27 14.50 -3.94
CA GLY A 145 -11.15 13.84 -5.25
C GLY A 145 -12.25 14.18 -6.27
N HIS A 146 -13.29 14.93 -5.89
CA HIS A 146 -14.47 15.22 -6.71
C HIS A 146 -14.43 16.58 -7.43
N VAL A 147 -13.37 17.36 -7.21
CA VAL A 147 -13.17 18.67 -7.85
C VAL A 147 -11.73 18.76 -8.35
N LEU A 148 -11.58 19.16 -9.60
CA LEU A 148 -10.30 19.41 -10.26
C LEU A 148 -10.29 20.80 -10.85
N VAL A 149 -9.15 21.49 -10.78
CA VAL A 149 -8.95 22.79 -11.41
C VAL A 149 -7.76 22.73 -12.37
N CYS A 150 -7.98 23.25 -13.59
CA CYS A 150 -6.97 23.38 -14.64
C CYS A 150 -6.59 24.83 -14.85
N ASN A 151 -5.31 25.11 -15.13
CA ASN A 151 -4.90 26.42 -15.64
C ASN A 151 -5.18 26.57 -17.14
N SER A 152 -4.98 27.79 -17.66
CA SER A 152 -5.22 28.08 -19.08
C SER A 152 -4.39 27.23 -20.02
N LYS A 153 -3.14 26.94 -19.67
CA LYS A 153 -2.25 26.07 -20.46
C LYS A 153 -2.73 24.63 -20.55
N ALA A 154 -3.25 24.07 -19.46
CA ALA A 154 -3.85 22.74 -19.46
C ALA A 154 -5.12 22.69 -20.31
N ILE A 155 -6.02 23.70 -20.19
CA ILE A 155 -7.24 23.81 -21.00
C ILE A 155 -6.90 23.84 -22.49
N GLU A 156 -5.92 24.63 -22.89
CA GLU A 156 -5.43 24.73 -24.28
C GLU A 156 -4.95 23.38 -24.80
N LEU A 157 -4.03 22.72 -24.05
CA LEU A 157 -3.42 21.45 -24.47
C LEU A 157 -4.41 20.30 -24.55
N LEU A 158 -5.42 20.29 -23.67
CA LEU A 158 -6.47 19.26 -23.68
C LEU A 158 -7.57 19.55 -24.71
N GLY A 159 -7.52 20.70 -25.41
CA GLY A 159 -8.53 21.10 -26.39
C GLY A 159 -9.92 21.19 -25.76
N LEU A 160 -10.01 21.77 -24.56
CA LEU A 160 -11.27 21.94 -23.84
C LEU A 160 -11.90 23.27 -24.26
N THR A 161 -13.21 23.28 -24.57
CA THR A 161 -13.95 24.45 -25.01
C THR A 161 -15.24 24.64 -24.20
N PRO A 162 -15.74 25.89 -24.07
CA PRO A 162 -16.94 26.14 -23.26
C PRO A 162 -18.23 25.52 -23.83
N ASP A 163 -18.22 25.15 -25.10
CA ASP A 163 -19.33 24.51 -25.83
C ASP A 163 -19.28 22.97 -25.86
N MET A 164 -18.41 22.36 -25.03
CA MET A 164 -18.37 20.90 -24.86
C MET A 164 -19.74 20.34 -24.43
N GLU A 165 -20.03 19.10 -24.87
CA GLU A 165 -21.23 18.41 -24.41
C GLU A 165 -21.24 18.24 -22.89
N SER A 166 -22.41 18.41 -22.30
CA SER A 166 -22.60 18.18 -20.87
C SER A 166 -22.37 16.72 -20.53
N VAL A 167 -21.68 16.46 -19.42
CA VAL A 167 -21.42 15.11 -18.92
C VAL A 167 -22.49 14.74 -17.90
N VAL A 168 -23.16 13.61 -18.09
CA VAL A 168 -24.16 13.13 -17.13
C VAL A 168 -23.50 12.91 -15.76
N GLY A 169 -24.03 13.60 -14.74
CA GLY A 169 -23.49 13.59 -13.39
C GLY A 169 -22.15 14.33 -13.23
N GLY A 170 -21.80 15.22 -14.16
CA GLY A 170 -20.63 16.08 -14.06
C GLY A 170 -20.96 17.54 -14.35
N GLU A 171 -20.17 18.44 -13.80
CA GLU A 171 -20.29 19.89 -13.98
C GLU A 171 -18.95 20.51 -14.33
N PHE A 172 -18.96 21.52 -15.19
CA PHE A 172 -17.84 22.45 -15.42
C PHE A 172 -18.37 23.86 -15.50
N GLU A 173 -17.55 24.83 -15.08
CA GLU A 173 -17.99 26.21 -14.95
C GLU A 173 -17.56 27.05 -16.16
N VAL A 174 -18.52 27.74 -16.75
CA VAL A 174 -18.32 28.70 -17.85
C VAL A 174 -18.69 30.10 -17.36
N VAL A 175 -17.76 31.04 -17.44
CA VAL A 175 -17.95 32.44 -17.07
C VAL A 175 -17.53 33.29 -18.26
N ASP A 176 -18.36 34.24 -18.66
CA ASP A 176 -18.12 35.15 -19.81
C ASP A 176 -17.73 34.38 -21.11
N ASN A 177 -18.38 33.25 -21.35
CA ASN A 177 -18.14 32.36 -22.49
C ASN A 177 -16.74 31.73 -22.51
N GLU A 178 -16.08 31.63 -21.34
CA GLU A 178 -14.82 30.91 -21.13
C GLU A 178 -14.93 29.90 -20.00
N LEU A 179 -14.20 28.77 -20.10
CA LEU A 179 -14.05 27.85 -18.98
C LEU A 179 -13.27 28.54 -17.86
N ASN A 180 -13.80 28.56 -16.63
CA ASN A 180 -13.05 29.10 -15.49
C ASN A 180 -12.01 28.13 -14.91
N GLY A 181 -11.94 26.90 -15.47
CA GLY A 181 -10.98 25.87 -15.09
C GLY A 181 -11.48 24.87 -14.06
N VAL A 182 -12.68 25.06 -13.47
CA VAL A 182 -13.24 24.16 -12.45
C VAL A 182 -14.08 23.07 -13.09
N PHE A 183 -13.76 21.81 -12.74
CA PHE A 183 -14.47 20.58 -13.16
C PHE A 183 -14.88 19.79 -11.93
N LYS A 184 -16.11 19.21 -11.93
CA LYS A 184 -16.69 18.49 -10.78
C LYS A 184 -17.25 17.15 -11.22
N GLU A 185 -17.18 16.16 -10.31
CA GLU A 185 -17.74 14.82 -10.45
C GLU A 185 -17.33 14.16 -11.78
N ASN A 186 -18.26 13.62 -12.53
CA ASN A 186 -17.98 12.92 -13.79
C ASN A 186 -17.30 13.80 -14.86
N ALA A 187 -17.32 15.13 -14.73
CA ALA A 187 -16.59 16.02 -15.63
C ALA A 187 -15.06 15.90 -15.50
N LEU A 188 -14.54 15.34 -14.39
CA LEU A 188 -13.13 15.03 -14.24
C LEU A 188 -12.63 14.06 -15.34
N ASN A 189 -13.51 13.18 -15.83
CA ASN A 189 -13.17 12.23 -16.90
C ASN A 189 -12.84 12.91 -18.22
N LEU A 190 -13.39 14.12 -18.49
CA LEU A 190 -13.01 14.94 -19.65
C LEU A 190 -11.54 15.34 -19.63
N ILE A 191 -10.99 15.45 -18.43
CA ILE A 191 -9.59 15.83 -18.19
C ILE A 191 -8.72 14.57 -18.21
N TYR A 192 -9.02 13.60 -17.34
CA TYR A 192 -8.18 12.41 -17.15
C TYR A 192 -8.03 11.59 -18.44
N SER A 193 -9.09 11.48 -19.26
CA SER A 193 -9.02 10.77 -20.54
C SER A 193 -8.15 11.42 -21.60
N LYS A 194 -7.78 12.71 -21.43
CA LYS A 194 -6.96 13.47 -22.38
C LYS A 194 -5.55 13.76 -21.85
N VAL A 195 -5.33 13.62 -20.53
CA VAL A 195 -3.98 13.77 -19.97
C VAL A 195 -3.10 12.66 -20.50
N PRO A 196 -1.93 12.97 -21.07
CA PRO A 196 -1.04 11.92 -21.58
C PRO A 196 -0.72 10.87 -20.53
N GLN A 197 -0.77 9.60 -20.93
CA GLN A 197 -0.29 8.52 -20.09
C GLN A 197 1.22 8.64 -19.92
N PRO A 198 1.77 8.28 -18.74
CA PRO A 198 3.20 8.36 -18.51
C PRO A 198 3.94 7.35 -19.40
N THR A 199 5.12 7.74 -19.83
CA THR A 199 6.09 6.85 -20.49
C THR A 199 6.68 5.86 -19.49
N VAL A 200 7.27 4.76 -19.99
CA VAL A 200 7.99 3.78 -19.16
C VAL A 200 9.05 4.44 -18.28
N ASP A 201 9.80 5.43 -18.81
CA ASP A 201 10.83 6.15 -18.03
C ASP A 201 10.23 7.02 -16.92
N GLU A 202 9.08 7.63 -17.15
CA GLU A 202 8.36 8.36 -16.10
C GLU A 202 7.83 7.41 -15.02
N ILE A 203 7.30 6.24 -15.40
CA ILE A 203 6.89 5.19 -14.45
C ILE A 203 8.09 4.73 -13.63
N LYS A 204 9.24 4.46 -14.25
CA LYS A 204 10.49 4.11 -13.54
C LYS A 204 10.89 5.19 -12.52
N THR A 205 10.76 6.46 -12.89
CA THR A 205 11.08 7.58 -12.00
C THR A 205 10.16 7.62 -10.78
N MET A 206 8.85 7.39 -10.98
CA MET A 206 7.87 7.29 -9.89
C MET A 206 8.20 6.13 -8.94
N LEU A 207 8.49 4.94 -9.50
CA LEU A 207 8.83 3.74 -8.73
C LEU A 207 10.10 3.92 -7.91
N VAL A 208 11.18 4.45 -8.49
CA VAL A 208 12.45 4.70 -7.77
C VAL A 208 12.23 5.63 -6.58
N LYS A 209 11.41 6.67 -6.74
CA LYS A 209 11.07 7.60 -5.66
C LYS A 209 10.27 6.91 -4.56
N ALA A 210 9.29 6.07 -4.93
CA ALA A 210 8.54 5.27 -3.97
C ALA A 210 9.44 4.30 -3.22
N PHE A 211 10.32 3.57 -3.90
CA PHE A 211 11.26 2.64 -3.26
C PHE A 211 12.14 3.33 -2.22
N HIS A 212 12.69 4.51 -2.58
CA HIS A 212 13.49 5.28 -1.63
C HIS A 212 12.68 5.68 -0.39
N GLU A 213 11.46 6.17 -0.58
CA GLU A 213 10.60 6.54 0.54
C GLU A 213 10.24 5.33 1.41
N LEU A 214 9.90 4.18 0.81
CA LEU A 214 9.61 2.94 1.54
C LEU A 214 10.81 2.46 2.38
N ASN A 215 12.02 2.62 1.85
CA ASN A 215 13.23 2.26 2.60
C ASN A 215 13.41 3.11 3.87
N THR A 216 12.91 4.37 3.92
CA THR A 216 12.96 5.20 5.14
C THR A 216 12.09 4.64 6.26
N TYR A 217 11.06 3.85 5.94
CA TYR A 217 10.20 3.14 6.88
C TYR A 217 10.70 1.73 7.23
N GLY A 218 11.89 1.33 6.76
CA GLY A 218 12.46 0.00 7.02
C GLY A 218 11.90 -1.10 6.12
N ILE A 219 11.10 -0.75 5.10
CA ILE A 219 10.48 -1.70 4.19
C ILE A 219 11.52 -2.17 3.16
N THR A 220 11.68 -3.48 3.05
CA THR A 220 12.55 -4.16 2.09
C THR A 220 11.77 -4.99 1.07
N SER A 221 10.50 -5.25 1.35
CA SER A 221 9.60 -5.92 0.41
C SER A 221 8.17 -5.44 0.56
N ALA A 222 7.42 -5.48 -0.54
CA ALA A 222 6.01 -5.11 -0.58
C ALA A 222 5.21 -6.02 -1.51
N GLN A 223 3.93 -6.18 -1.20
CA GLN A 223 2.94 -6.76 -2.10
C GLN A 223 2.06 -5.63 -2.60
N SER A 224 2.10 -5.38 -3.90
CA SER A 224 1.57 -4.15 -4.50
C SER A 224 0.53 -4.42 -5.57
N ASP A 225 -0.53 -3.61 -5.60
CA ASP A 225 -1.57 -3.61 -6.63
C ASP A 225 -1.34 -2.40 -7.54
N ASP A 226 -0.58 -2.58 -8.62
CA ASP A 226 -0.10 -1.49 -9.46
C ASP A 226 -0.64 -1.51 -10.90
N LEU A 227 -1.08 -2.68 -11.43
CA LEU A 227 -1.34 -2.85 -12.86
C LEU A 227 -2.56 -2.08 -13.39
N VAL A 228 -3.37 -1.47 -12.52
CA VAL A 228 -4.52 -0.63 -12.88
C VAL A 228 -4.26 0.88 -12.72
N VAL A 229 -3.07 1.27 -12.28
CA VAL A 229 -2.74 2.70 -12.04
C VAL A 229 -2.75 3.49 -13.34
N PHE A 230 -2.33 2.86 -14.45
CA PHE A 230 -2.37 3.42 -15.80
C PHE A 230 -3.07 2.46 -16.77
N GLU A 231 -3.49 2.97 -17.93
CA GLU A 231 -4.29 2.20 -18.89
C GLU A 231 -3.57 0.96 -19.42
N ASN A 232 -2.26 1.05 -19.67
CA ASN A 232 -1.47 -0.04 -20.23
C ASN A 232 -0.62 -0.73 -19.16
N TYR A 233 -1.11 -1.81 -18.59
CA TYR A 233 -0.35 -2.60 -17.60
C TYR A 233 0.98 -3.14 -18.14
N LYS A 234 1.14 -3.31 -19.47
CA LYS A 234 2.39 -3.81 -20.08
C LYS A 234 3.52 -2.80 -19.93
N ASP A 235 3.23 -1.49 -19.95
CA ASP A 235 4.24 -0.45 -19.71
C ASP A 235 4.72 -0.47 -18.24
N ILE A 236 3.81 -0.78 -17.31
CA ILE A 236 4.13 -0.94 -15.89
C ILE A 236 5.06 -2.15 -15.68
N LEU A 237 4.71 -3.31 -16.28
CA LEU A 237 5.56 -4.50 -16.23
C LEU A 237 6.93 -4.26 -16.89
N GLN A 238 6.96 -3.50 -17.98
CA GLN A 238 8.21 -3.13 -18.64
C GLN A 238 9.08 -2.25 -17.74
N ALA A 239 8.48 -1.29 -17.04
CA ALA A 239 9.20 -0.42 -16.09
C ALA A 239 9.85 -1.24 -14.96
N PHE A 240 9.14 -2.18 -14.35
CA PHE A 240 9.70 -3.07 -13.33
C PHE A 240 10.84 -3.92 -13.87
N LYS A 241 10.67 -4.51 -15.06
CA LYS A 241 11.69 -5.32 -15.72
C LYS A 241 12.95 -4.52 -16.01
N GLU A 242 12.83 -3.29 -16.49
CA GLU A 242 13.98 -2.42 -16.76
C GLU A 242 14.68 -1.98 -15.48
N LEU A 243 13.93 -1.60 -14.42
CA LEU A 243 14.52 -1.24 -13.13
C LEU A 243 15.29 -2.39 -12.50
N ASP A 244 14.83 -3.62 -12.65
CA ASP A 244 15.54 -4.81 -12.19
C ASP A 244 16.84 -5.02 -12.99
N GLN A 245 16.79 -4.96 -14.32
CA GLN A 245 17.96 -5.05 -15.19
C GLN A 245 18.99 -3.94 -14.94
N GLU A 246 18.53 -2.76 -14.58
CA GLU A 246 19.36 -1.60 -14.22
C GLU A 246 19.89 -1.66 -12.78
N ASN A 247 19.57 -2.70 -11.99
CA ASN A 247 19.91 -2.85 -10.56
C ASN A 247 19.42 -1.66 -9.71
N LYS A 248 18.27 -1.08 -10.05
CA LYS A 248 17.65 0.06 -9.35
C LYS A 248 16.56 -0.33 -8.37
N MET A 249 16.21 -1.62 -8.31
CA MET A 249 15.27 -2.11 -7.29
C MET A 249 15.94 -2.06 -5.90
N THR A 250 15.30 -1.35 -4.97
CA THR A 250 15.75 -1.28 -3.56
C THR A 250 14.73 -1.89 -2.60
N ILE A 251 13.68 -2.50 -3.15
CA ILE A 251 12.72 -3.37 -2.46
C ILE A 251 12.44 -4.60 -3.33
N LYS A 252 11.93 -5.66 -2.72
CA LYS A 252 11.42 -6.84 -3.43
C LYS A 252 9.91 -6.72 -3.54
N LEU A 253 9.39 -6.82 -4.77
CA LEU A 253 7.97 -6.66 -5.06
C LEU A 253 7.30 -7.97 -5.46
N TYR A 254 6.12 -8.19 -4.91
CA TYR A 254 5.19 -9.25 -5.26
C TYR A 254 3.91 -8.61 -5.78
N GLU A 255 3.71 -8.62 -7.11
CA GLU A 255 2.66 -7.86 -7.79
C GLU A 255 1.29 -8.53 -7.65
N GLN A 256 0.36 -7.88 -6.98
CA GLN A 256 -1.05 -8.27 -6.91
C GLN A 256 -1.74 -7.84 -8.21
N SER A 257 -1.78 -8.76 -9.18
CA SER A 257 -2.18 -8.48 -10.57
C SER A 257 -3.69 -8.23 -10.69
N HIS A 258 -4.09 -6.96 -10.76
CA HIS A 258 -5.48 -6.54 -10.74
C HIS A 258 -6.08 -6.57 -12.14
N PHE A 259 -7.11 -7.39 -12.34
CA PHE A 259 -7.89 -7.45 -13.57
C PHE A 259 -9.39 -7.57 -13.26
N THR A 260 -10.21 -6.74 -13.91
CA THR A 260 -11.67 -6.76 -13.74
C THR A 260 -12.40 -7.57 -14.80
N LYS A 261 -11.67 -8.05 -15.83
CA LYS A 261 -12.24 -8.80 -16.98
C LYS A 261 -11.51 -10.11 -17.17
N LEU A 262 -12.28 -11.18 -17.36
CA LEU A 262 -11.76 -12.52 -17.58
C LEU A 262 -10.85 -12.61 -18.82
N ASP A 263 -11.18 -11.90 -19.89
CA ASP A 263 -10.38 -11.96 -21.14
C ASP A 263 -8.98 -11.34 -20.95
N THR A 264 -8.87 -10.26 -20.14
CA THR A 264 -7.57 -9.68 -19.80
C THR A 264 -6.75 -10.63 -18.92
N LEU A 265 -7.39 -11.32 -17.96
CA LEU A 265 -6.73 -12.35 -17.17
C LEU A 265 -6.24 -13.51 -18.03
N LYS A 266 -7.05 -13.96 -19.02
CA LYS A 266 -6.65 -15.00 -19.97
C LYS A 266 -5.44 -14.59 -20.81
N GLU A 267 -5.43 -13.36 -21.32
CA GLU A 267 -4.29 -12.80 -22.05
C GLU A 267 -3.03 -12.80 -21.17
N PHE A 268 -3.13 -12.29 -19.96
CA PHE A 268 -2.02 -12.22 -18.99
C PHE A 268 -1.40 -13.60 -18.71
N LEU A 269 -2.23 -14.61 -18.43
CA LEU A 269 -1.77 -15.97 -18.21
C LEU A 269 -1.17 -16.62 -19.48
N ASN A 270 -1.75 -16.35 -20.66
CA ASN A 270 -1.23 -16.83 -21.95
C ASN A 270 0.13 -16.17 -22.30
N ASP A 271 0.37 -14.94 -21.89
CA ASP A 271 1.66 -14.25 -22.02
C ASP A 271 2.72 -14.83 -21.05
N GLY A 272 2.35 -15.80 -20.22
CA GLY A 272 3.25 -16.54 -19.32
C GLY A 272 3.39 -15.92 -17.93
N TYR A 273 2.64 -14.88 -17.62
CA TYR A 273 2.61 -14.29 -16.29
C TYR A 273 1.74 -15.15 -15.35
N ASN A 274 2.27 -15.53 -14.20
CA ASN A 274 1.55 -16.32 -13.20
C ASN A 274 2.25 -16.20 -11.85
N THR A 275 1.56 -16.55 -10.78
CA THR A 275 2.09 -16.55 -9.40
C THR A 275 3.49 -17.18 -9.32
N GLY A 276 4.42 -16.43 -8.72
CA GLY A 276 5.82 -16.83 -8.54
C GLY A 276 6.73 -16.63 -9.76
N LYS A 277 6.19 -16.21 -10.91
CA LYS A 277 7.00 -15.88 -12.09
C LYS A 277 7.66 -14.53 -11.95
N GLY A 278 8.93 -14.44 -12.27
CA GLY A 278 9.72 -13.21 -12.22
C GLY A 278 11.15 -13.45 -11.77
N THR A 279 11.71 -12.47 -11.08
CA THR A 279 13.09 -12.47 -10.58
C THR A 279 13.12 -12.48 -9.05
N GLU A 280 14.29 -12.26 -8.46
CA GLU A 280 14.40 -12.06 -7.01
C GLU A 280 13.72 -10.75 -6.56
N TYR A 281 13.75 -9.70 -7.39
CA TYR A 281 13.28 -8.37 -7.04
C TYR A 281 11.85 -8.06 -7.48
N PHE A 282 11.36 -8.76 -8.50
CA PHE A 282 10.00 -8.57 -9.00
C PHE A 282 9.37 -9.91 -9.36
N LYS A 283 8.26 -10.25 -8.72
CA LYS A 283 7.47 -11.46 -8.99
C LYS A 283 6.00 -11.14 -9.18
N ILE A 284 5.38 -11.88 -10.07
CA ILE A 284 3.93 -11.91 -10.21
C ILE A 284 3.34 -12.64 -9.00
N GLY A 285 2.37 -12.03 -8.38
CA GLY A 285 1.64 -12.51 -7.20
C GLY A 285 0.25 -13.07 -7.55
N PRO A 286 -0.75 -12.78 -6.70
CA PRO A 286 -2.12 -13.22 -6.92
C PRO A 286 -2.83 -12.43 -8.00
N LEU A 287 -3.90 -13.04 -8.55
CA LEU A 287 -4.99 -12.24 -9.11
C LEU A 287 -5.59 -11.38 -7.99
N LYS A 288 -5.62 -10.06 -8.17
CA LYS A 288 -6.29 -9.12 -7.28
C LYS A 288 -7.67 -8.77 -7.83
N LEU A 289 -8.67 -8.83 -6.95
CA LEU A 289 -10.03 -8.38 -7.25
C LEU A 289 -10.54 -7.47 -6.12
N MET A 290 -11.55 -6.66 -6.43
CA MET A 290 -12.25 -5.83 -5.45
C MET A 290 -13.72 -6.24 -5.40
N ALA A 291 -14.17 -6.88 -4.31
CA ALA A 291 -15.54 -7.37 -4.21
C ALA A 291 -16.53 -6.29 -3.73
N ASP A 292 -16.05 -5.28 -3.00
CA ASP A 292 -16.86 -4.17 -2.49
C ASP A 292 -16.05 -2.86 -2.39
N GLY A 293 -16.60 -1.87 -1.70
CA GLY A 293 -15.96 -0.57 -1.48
C GLY A 293 -15.43 -0.39 -0.05
N SER A 294 -15.64 0.79 0.57
CA SER A 294 -15.06 1.18 1.85
C SER A 294 -16.10 1.40 2.96
N LEU A 295 -15.68 1.23 4.22
CA LEU A 295 -16.51 1.45 5.40
C LEU A 295 -16.92 2.93 5.53
N GLY A 296 -15.96 3.84 5.38
CA GLY A 296 -16.20 5.28 5.53
C GLY A 296 -17.23 5.83 4.56
N ALA A 297 -17.18 5.40 3.28
CA ALA A 297 -18.13 5.81 2.24
C ALA A 297 -19.46 5.06 2.27
N ARG A 298 -19.65 4.06 3.13
CA ARG A 298 -20.82 3.15 3.16
C ARG A 298 -21.01 2.40 1.84
N THR A 299 -19.89 2.03 1.22
CA THR A 299 -19.86 1.22 -0.01
C THR A 299 -19.34 -0.20 0.23
N ALA A 300 -18.82 -0.51 1.43
CA ALA A 300 -18.54 -1.88 1.84
C ALA A 300 -19.84 -2.69 1.89
N LEU A 301 -19.84 -3.90 1.31
CA LEU A 301 -21.04 -4.71 1.11
C LEU A 301 -21.38 -5.48 2.38
N MET A 302 -22.47 -5.09 3.05
CA MET A 302 -22.92 -5.64 4.32
C MET A 302 -24.06 -6.64 4.15
N SER A 303 -24.13 -7.64 5.02
CA SER A 303 -25.23 -8.60 5.10
C SER A 303 -26.55 -7.99 5.60
N VAL A 304 -26.45 -6.91 6.38
CA VAL A 304 -27.58 -6.10 6.84
C VAL A 304 -27.25 -4.61 6.67
N PRO A 305 -28.25 -3.71 6.60
CA PRO A 305 -28.01 -2.28 6.38
C PRO A 305 -27.04 -1.65 7.39
N TYR A 306 -26.42 -0.55 6.98
CA TYR A 306 -25.62 0.29 7.88
C TYR A 306 -26.49 0.79 9.06
N ALA A 307 -25.90 0.86 10.24
CA ALA A 307 -26.63 1.28 11.44
C ALA A 307 -27.03 2.77 11.38
N ASP A 308 -26.16 3.59 10.80
CA ASP A 308 -26.38 5.03 10.62
C ASP A 308 -27.01 5.41 9.27
N ASP A 309 -27.23 4.44 8.36
CA ASP A 309 -27.98 4.62 7.11
C ASP A 309 -28.72 3.33 6.72
N PRO A 310 -29.94 3.10 7.27
CA PRO A 310 -30.69 1.87 7.00
C PRO A 310 -31.14 1.67 5.54
N THR A 311 -30.90 2.64 4.68
CA THR A 311 -31.25 2.55 3.24
C THR A 311 -30.11 1.93 2.41
N ARG A 312 -28.92 1.75 3.00
CA ARG A 312 -27.73 1.26 2.31
C ARG A 312 -27.24 -0.06 2.88
N THR A 313 -26.81 -0.93 1.98
CA THR A 313 -26.08 -2.18 2.29
C THR A 313 -24.71 -2.23 1.63
N GLY A 314 -24.27 -1.15 0.98
CA GLY A 314 -23.02 -1.11 0.23
C GLY A 314 -23.18 -1.34 -1.27
N VAL A 315 -22.07 -1.61 -1.93
CA VAL A 315 -21.99 -1.81 -3.39
C VAL A 315 -21.38 -3.19 -3.67
N GLN A 316 -22.13 -3.99 -4.39
CA GLN A 316 -21.64 -5.26 -4.92
C GLN A 316 -20.94 -5.00 -6.27
N VAL A 317 -19.65 -5.27 -6.35
CA VAL A 317 -18.83 -5.00 -7.57
C VAL A 317 -18.98 -6.12 -8.59
N PHE A 318 -19.02 -7.37 -8.15
CA PHE A 318 -19.22 -8.57 -8.98
C PHE A 318 -20.52 -9.26 -8.63
N THR A 319 -21.20 -9.84 -9.60
CA THR A 319 -22.18 -10.90 -9.31
C THR A 319 -21.43 -12.14 -8.78
N GLN A 320 -22.13 -13.02 -8.07
CA GLN A 320 -21.52 -14.27 -7.57
C GLN A 320 -20.94 -15.12 -8.72
N ASP A 321 -21.63 -15.19 -9.87
CA ASP A 321 -21.19 -15.98 -11.01
C ASP A 321 -19.94 -15.39 -11.66
N GLU A 322 -19.84 -14.07 -11.82
CA GLU A 322 -18.62 -13.40 -12.33
C GLU A 322 -17.43 -13.64 -11.39
N LEU A 323 -17.65 -13.49 -10.09
CA LEU A 323 -16.60 -13.75 -9.09
C LEU A 323 -16.14 -15.22 -9.13
N ASN A 324 -17.10 -16.15 -9.18
CA ASN A 324 -16.83 -17.58 -9.30
C ASN A 324 -16.01 -17.90 -10.56
N GLU A 325 -16.33 -17.30 -11.70
CA GLU A 325 -15.64 -17.53 -12.96
C GLU A 325 -14.19 -17.04 -12.92
N MET A 326 -13.96 -15.83 -12.40
CA MET A 326 -12.62 -15.25 -12.26
C MET A 326 -11.74 -16.09 -11.32
N VAL A 327 -12.26 -16.45 -10.15
CA VAL A 327 -11.55 -17.25 -9.13
C VAL A 327 -11.24 -18.66 -9.65
N ASP A 328 -12.24 -19.33 -10.27
CA ASP A 328 -12.09 -20.67 -10.82
C ASP A 328 -11.04 -20.71 -11.93
N TYR A 329 -11.07 -19.71 -12.82
CA TYR A 329 -10.09 -19.62 -13.90
C TYR A 329 -8.67 -19.41 -13.37
N ALA A 330 -8.45 -18.42 -12.49
CA ALA A 330 -7.14 -18.15 -11.92
C ALA A 330 -6.58 -19.35 -11.15
N SER A 331 -7.36 -19.90 -10.22
CA SER A 331 -6.93 -21.00 -9.36
C SER A 331 -6.65 -22.28 -10.15
N SER A 332 -7.49 -22.64 -11.15
CA SER A 332 -7.28 -23.82 -11.99
C SER A 332 -6.02 -23.73 -12.86
N HIS A 333 -5.52 -22.51 -13.12
CA HIS A 333 -4.24 -22.27 -13.80
C HIS A 333 -3.05 -22.09 -12.85
N GLY A 334 -3.23 -22.38 -11.55
CA GLY A 334 -2.17 -22.31 -10.56
C GLY A 334 -1.92 -20.90 -9.99
N MET A 335 -2.71 -19.90 -10.36
CA MET A 335 -2.57 -18.54 -9.84
C MET A 335 -3.15 -18.45 -8.42
N GLN A 336 -2.46 -17.76 -7.51
CA GLN A 336 -3.00 -17.34 -6.21
C GLN A 336 -4.10 -16.27 -6.45
N VAL A 337 -5.03 -16.14 -5.53
CA VAL A 337 -6.08 -15.10 -5.59
C VAL A 337 -6.14 -14.35 -4.28
N ALA A 338 -6.20 -13.03 -4.32
CA ALA A 338 -6.37 -12.14 -3.17
C ALA A 338 -7.50 -11.14 -3.48
N ILE A 339 -8.54 -11.13 -2.68
CA ILE A 339 -9.75 -10.35 -2.95
C ILE A 339 -10.00 -9.35 -1.84
N HIS A 340 -10.15 -8.07 -2.20
CA HIS A 340 -10.56 -7.01 -1.28
C HIS A 340 -11.97 -7.27 -0.75
N SER A 341 -12.11 -7.26 0.56
CA SER A 341 -13.38 -7.32 1.26
C SER A 341 -13.33 -6.55 2.56
N ILE A 342 -14.14 -5.53 2.65
CA ILE A 342 -14.36 -4.76 3.87
C ILE A 342 -15.63 -5.22 4.56
N GLY A 343 -16.70 -5.47 3.81
CA GLY A 343 -17.99 -5.92 4.34
C GLY A 343 -18.08 -7.44 4.56
N ASP A 344 -18.93 -7.84 5.48
CA ASP A 344 -19.17 -9.24 5.82
C ASP A 344 -19.91 -10.00 4.71
N LYS A 345 -20.72 -9.34 3.89
CA LYS A 345 -21.41 -9.97 2.76
C LYS A 345 -20.47 -10.22 1.58
N SER A 346 -19.54 -9.32 1.30
CA SER A 346 -18.52 -9.56 0.29
C SER A 346 -17.60 -10.72 0.70
N ALA A 347 -17.29 -10.84 2.01
CA ALA A 347 -16.54 -11.99 2.53
C ALA A 347 -17.29 -13.32 2.30
N ASP A 348 -18.61 -13.37 2.51
CA ASP A 348 -19.41 -14.56 2.20
C ASP A 348 -19.27 -14.98 0.72
N MET A 349 -19.37 -14.00 -0.19
CA MET A 349 -19.27 -14.24 -1.63
C MET A 349 -17.88 -14.79 -2.03
N ILE A 350 -16.83 -14.25 -1.42
CA ILE A 350 -15.46 -14.70 -1.65
C ILE A 350 -15.24 -16.11 -1.13
N ILE A 351 -15.70 -16.39 0.07
CA ILE A 351 -15.63 -17.72 0.69
C ILE A 351 -16.35 -18.76 -0.17
N GLU A 352 -17.56 -18.44 -0.65
CA GLU A 352 -18.31 -19.32 -1.58
C GLU A 352 -17.51 -19.61 -2.85
N ALA A 353 -16.88 -18.58 -3.45
CA ALA A 353 -16.06 -18.75 -4.64
C ALA A 353 -14.83 -19.64 -4.37
N TYR A 354 -14.16 -19.45 -3.23
CA TYR A 354 -13.01 -20.29 -2.83
C TYR A 354 -13.42 -21.73 -2.52
N GLU A 355 -14.50 -21.97 -1.78
CA GLU A 355 -15.01 -23.32 -1.49
C GLU A 355 -15.35 -24.07 -2.77
N ARG A 356 -16.08 -23.40 -3.67
CA ARG A 356 -16.45 -23.97 -4.98
C ARG A 356 -15.21 -24.35 -5.79
N THR A 357 -14.26 -23.43 -5.92
CA THR A 357 -13.04 -23.62 -6.70
C THR A 357 -12.15 -24.71 -6.13
N LEU A 358 -11.89 -24.69 -4.83
CA LEU A 358 -11.05 -25.70 -4.16
C LEU A 358 -11.70 -27.09 -4.13
N THR A 359 -13.04 -27.17 -4.18
CA THR A 359 -13.75 -28.44 -4.37
C THR A 359 -13.58 -28.99 -5.78
N ARG A 360 -13.62 -28.13 -6.79
CA ARG A 360 -13.49 -28.55 -8.21
C ARG A 360 -12.05 -28.77 -8.64
N HIS A 361 -11.14 -27.97 -8.12
CA HIS A 361 -9.71 -27.95 -8.41
C HIS A 361 -8.91 -27.96 -7.09
N PRO A 362 -8.84 -29.10 -6.40
CA PRO A 362 -8.13 -29.19 -5.12
C PRO A 362 -6.67 -28.75 -5.26
N ARG A 363 -6.24 -27.84 -4.38
CA ARG A 363 -4.86 -27.36 -4.28
C ARG A 363 -4.43 -27.34 -2.83
N THR A 364 -3.28 -27.91 -2.56
CA THR A 364 -2.55 -27.69 -1.30
C THR A 364 -1.73 -26.42 -1.42
N ASP A 365 -1.53 -25.72 -0.32
CA ASP A 365 -0.71 -24.49 -0.26
C ASP A 365 -1.09 -23.45 -1.34
N HIS A 366 -2.40 -23.21 -1.50
CA HIS A 366 -2.91 -22.26 -2.50
C HIS A 366 -2.73 -20.80 -2.07
N ARG A 367 -2.69 -20.53 -0.76
CA ARG A 367 -2.58 -19.21 -0.11
C ARG A 367 -3.53 -18.15 -0.70
N HIS A 368 -4.72 -18.59 -1.14
CA HIS A 368 -5.79 -17.64 -1.48
C HIS A 368 -6.15 -16.83 -0.25
N GLY A 369 -6.47 -15.55 -0.42
CA GLY A 369 -6.69 -14.71 0.73
C GLY A 369 -7.72 -13.62 0.55
N ILE A 370 -8.04 -12.97 1.66
CA ILE A 370 -8.92 -11.81 1.74
C ILE A 370 -8.10 -10.62 2.22
N VAL A 371 -8.23 -9.51 1.49
CA VAL A 371 -7.58 -8.25 1.81
C VAL A 371 -8.54 -7.40 2.64
N HIS A 372 -8.02 -6.77 3.68
CA HIS A 372 -8.63 -5.94 4.71
C HIS A 372 -9.30 -6.72 5.84
N CYS A 373 -10.23 -7.63 5.59
CA CYS A 373 -10.90 -8.42 6.64
C CYS A 373 -11.47 -7.53 7.77
N GLN A 374 -12.09 -6.38 7.43
CA GLN A 374 -12.45 -5.39 8.43
C GLN A 374 -13.69 -5.79 9.22
N ILE A 375 -14.83 -6.01 8.54
CA ILE A 375 -16.08 -6.42 9.17
C ILE A 375 -16.25 -7.92 8.95
N THR A 376 -16.16 -8.68 10.04
CA THR A 376 -16.21 -10.14 10.02
C THR A 376 -17.29 -10.66 10.97
N ARG A 377 -17.55 -11.96 10.89
CA ARG A 377 -18.40 -12.72 11.79
C ARG A 377 -17.68 -13.99 12.23
N PRO A 378 -18.07 -14.63 13.35
CA PRO A 378 -17.43 -15.87 13.81
C PRO A 378 -17.37 -16.98 12.75
N ASP A 379 -18.45 -17.17 11.98
CA ASP A 379 -18.52 -18.16 10.90
C ASP A 379 -17.53 -17.85 9.74
N ILE A 380 -17.33 -16.57 9.42
CA ILE A 380 -16.32 -16.12 8.46
C ILE A 380 -14.89 -16.43 8.99
N LEU A 381 -14.62 -16.10 10.26
CA LEU A 381 -13.32 -16.35 10.89
C LEU A 381 -12.99 -17.85 10.94
N ASP A 382 -13.99 -18.72 11.19
CA ASP A 382 -13.83 -20.16 11.13
C ASP A 382 -13.45 -20.67 9.74
N LYS A 383 -13.92 -20.01 8.68
CA LYS A 383 -13.58 -20.35 7.29
C LYS A 383 -12.13 -20.08 6.94
N PHE A 384 -11.48 -19.07 7.53
CA PHE A 384 -10.04 -18.86 7.34
C PHE A 384 -9.24 -20.10 7.70
N LYS A 385 -9.57 -20.73 8.83
CA LYS A 385 -8.92 -21.96 9.26
C LYS A 385 -9.31 -23.18 8.40
N GLN A 386 -10.59 -23.32 8.08
CA GLN A 386 -11.11 -24.48 7.33
C GLN A 386 -10.57 -24.55 5.91
N LEU A 387 -10.41 -23.40 5.26
CA LEU A 387 -9.97 -23.27 3.89
C LEU A 387 -8.49 -22.87 3.78
N GLU A 388 -7.76 -22.75 4.89
CA GLU A 388 -6.35 -22.31 4.92
C GLU A 388 -6.14 -20.96 4.19
N LEU A 389 -7.08 -20.00 4.43
CA LEU A 389 -7.02 -18.70 3.76
C LEU A 389 -5.96 -17.79 4.38
N GLN A 390 -5.33 -16.97 3.54
CA GLN A 390 -4.45 -15.88 3.96
C GLN A 390 -5.27 -14.64 4.33
N ALA A 391 -4.96 -14.01 5.47
CA ALA A 391 -5.51 -12.72 5.85
C ALA A 391 -4.48 -11.61 5.61
N TYR A 392 -4.86 -10.57 4.84
CA TYR A 392 -4.07 -9.36 4.62
C TYR A 392 -4.69 -8.22 5.41
N ILE A 393 -4.19 -7.94 6.61
CA ILE A 393 -4.77 -6.95 7.51
C ILE A 393 -4.05 -5.61 7.40
N GLN A 394 -4.72 -4.52 7.80
CA GLN A 394 -4.16 -3.17 7.91
C GLN A 394 -4.41 -2.65 9.32
N SER A 395 -3.47 -2.91 10.23
CA SER A 395 -3.61 -2.46 11.62
C SER A 395 -3.61 -0.94 11.77
N ILE A 396 -2.95 -0.23 10.85
CA ILE A 396 -2.90 1.23 10.81
C ILE A 396 -4.28 1.87 10.58
N PHE A 397 -5.23 1.18 9.94
CA PHE A 397 -6.59 1.68 9.73
C PHE A 397 -7.34 1.98 11.02
N LEU A 398 -6.99 1.31 12.12
CA LEU A 398 -7.54 1.65 13.43
C LEU A 398 -7.25 3.08 13.85
N ASP A 399 -6.21 3.71 13.32
CA ASP A 399 -5.88 5.10 13.67
C ASP A 399 -7.04 6.06 13.35
N TYR A 400 -7.79 5.75 12.30
CA TYR A 400 -8.93 6.53 11.84
C TYR A 400 -10.28 5.84 12.07
N ASP A 401 -10.39 4.57 11.71
CA ASP A 401 -11.67 3.86 11.65
C ASP A 401 -12.30 3.60 13.03
N ILE A 402 -11.50 3.60 14.08
CA ILE A 402 -11.98 3.48 15.47
C ILE A 402 -13.07 4.51 15.82
N MET A 403 -13.06 5.67 15.15
CA MET A 403 -14.02 6.75 15.37
C MET A 403 -15.37 6.53 14.68
N ILE A 404 -15.41 5.68 13.66
CA ILE A 404 -16.59 5.54 12.79
C ILE A 404 -17.18 4.14 12.76
N VAL A 405 -16.41 3.11 13.10
CA VAL A 405 -16.81 1.71 12.89
C VAL A 405 -18.12 1.37 13.61
N GLU A 406 -18.26 1.76 14.89
CA GLU A 406 -19.45 1.43 15.67
C GLU A 406 -20.70 2.19 15.16
N ASP A 407 -20.55 3.45 14.74
CA ASP A 407 -21.62 4.21 14.10
C ASP A 407 -22.06 3.55 12.79
N ARG A 408 -21.12 3.05 11.98
CA ARG A 408 -21.40 2.43 10.68
C ARG A 408 -22.08 1.09 10.79
N VAL A 409 -21.62 0.21 11.68
CA VAL A 409 -22.08 -1.18 11.71
C VAL A 409 -22.93 -1.51 12.94
N GLY A 410 -23.00 -0.63 13.92
CA GLY A 410 -23.66 -0.85 15.20
C GLY A 410 -22.80 -1.69 16.16
N HIS A 411 -23.11 -1.58 17.45
CA HIS A 411 -22.30 -2.16 18.54
C HIS A 411 -22.06 -3.68 18.37
N GLU A 412 -23.08 -4.45 18.04
CA GLU A 412 -23.01 -5.93 17.96
C GLU A 412 -22.03 -6.39 16.87
N ARG A 413 -22.16 -5.88 15.64
CA ARG A 413 -21.25 -6.22 14.52
C ARG A 413 -19.84 -5.67 14.73
N ALA A 414 -19.72 -4.54 15.42
CA ALA A 414 -18.44 -3.96 15.75
C ALA A 414 -17.57 -4.92 16.58
N GLN A 415 -18.16 -5.80 17.42
CA GLN A 415 -17.43 -6.71 18.32
C GLN A 415 -16.57 -7.75 17.62
N THR A 416 -16.80 -8.04 16.33
CA THR A 416 -16.03 -8.99 15.52
C THR A 416 -15.26 -8.31 14.38
N SER A 417 -15.24 -6.96 14.35
CA SER A 417 -14.49 -6.21 13.36
C SER A 417 -13.02 -6.08 13.76
N TYR A 418 -12.16 -5.92 12.76
CA TYR A 418 -10.69 -5.82 12.95
C TYR A 418 -10.15 -6.91 13.88
N ALA A 419 -10.55 -8.16 13.63
CA ALA A 419 -10.27 -9.32 14.48
C ALA A 419 -8.82 -9.83 14.31
N PHE A 420 -7.82 -8.93 14.50
CA PHE A 420 -6.42 -9.18 14.16
C PHE A 420 -5.82 -10.37 14.90
N LYS A 421 -6.08 -10.49 16.22
CA LYS A 421 -5.56 -11.62 17.00
C LYS A 421 -6.18 -12.94 16.56
N THR A 422 -7.49 -12.96 16.34
CA THR A 422 -8.18 -14.16 15.85
C THR A 422 -7.65 -14.57 14.48
N LEU A 423 -7.51 -13.61 13.53
CA LEU A 423 -6.94 -13.89 12.21
C LEU A 423 -5.48 -14.34 12.29
N PHE A 424 -4.69 -13.75 13.18
CA PHE A 424 -3.31 -14.17 13.40
C PHE A 424 -3.22 -15.63 13.90
N ASP A 425 -4.12 -16.03 14.80
CA ASP A 425 -4.13 -17.37 15.39
C ASP A 425 -4.64 -18.48 14.43
N VAL A 426 -5.51 -18.11 13.47
CA VAL A 426 -6.13 -19.10 12.55
C VAL A 426 -5.53 -19.09 11.14
N SER A 427 -4.76 -18.06 10.81
CA SER A 427 -4.08 -17.90 9.53
C SER A 427 -2.70 -17.28 9.73
N HIS A 428 -1.91 -17.14 8.66
CA HIS A 428 -0.67 -16.36 8.70
C HIS A 428 -0.97 -14.88 8.41
N ALA A 429 -1.79 -14.22 9.28
CA ALA A 429 -2.21 -12.85 9.03
C ALA A 429 -1.00 -11.93 8.81
N SER A 430 -0.88 -11.37 7.62
CA SER A 430 0.16 -10.44 7.23
C SER A 430 -0.36 -9.00 7.23
N ASN A 431 0.48 -8.05 7.57
CA ASN A 431 0.10 -6.66 7.77
C ASN A 431 0.61 -5.76 6.64
N GLY A 432 -0.15 -4.74 6.30
CA GLY A 432 0.18 -3.76 5.28
C GLY A 432 -0.40 -2.39 5.62
N SER A 433 -0.13 -1.41 4.79
CA SER A 433 -0.58 -0.03 4.95
C SER A 433 -1.75 0.36 4.06
N ASP A 434 -1.90 -0.33 2.92
CA ASP A 434 -2.75 0.13 1.81
C ASP A 434 -2.32 1.52 1.27
N CYS A 435 -1.02 1.84 1.41
CA CYS A 435 -0.48 3.13 0.96
C CYS A 435 -0.76 3.34 -0.54
N PRO A 436 -1.26 4.52 -0.95
CA PRO A 436 -1.31 5.79 -0.24
C PRO A 436 -2.64 6.10 0.49
N VAL A 437 -3.46 5.11 0.83
CA VAL A 437 -4.64 5.32 1.70
C VAL A 437 -4.17 5.77 3.08
N GLU A 438 -3.25 5.02 3.68
CA GLU A 438 -2.45 5.43 4.83
C GLU A 438 -0.97 5.54 4.45
N LEU A 439 -0.15 6.20 5.27
CA LEU A 439 1.30 6.18 5.07
C LEU A 439 1.87 4.78 5.38
N PRO A 440 2.97 4.36 4.73
CA PRO A 440 3.56 3.04 4.93
C PRO A 440 4.39 2.98 6.23
N ASP A 441 3.85 3.56 7.30
CA ASP A 441 4.50 3.68 8.61
C ASP A 441 4.27 2.39 9.42
N VAL A 442 5.22 1.45 9.27
CA VAL A 442 5.17 0.14 9.92
C VAL A 442 5.13 0.27 11.44
N LEU A 443 5.89 1.19 12.03
CA LEU A 443 5.97 1.35 13.49
C LEU A 443 4.66 1.93 14.05
N LYS A 444 3.99 2.81 13.31
CA LYS A 444 2.64 3.28 13.61
C LYS A 444 1.63 2.13 13.51
N GLY A 445 1.71 1.33 12.45
CA GLY A 445 0.88 0.13 12.28
C GLY A 445 1.08 -0.88 13.43
N MET A 446 2.32 -1.14 13.84
CA MET A 446 2.64 -1.98 15.02
C MET A 446 2.02 -1.41 16.31
N GLN A 447 2.13 -0.09 16.54
CA GLN A 447 1.52 0.54 17.69
C GLN A 447 0.00 0.34 17.71
N CYS A 448 -0.69 0.54 16.59
CA CYS A 448 -2.13 0.30 16.47
C CYS A 448 -2.48 -1.18 16.73
N ALA A 449 -1.70 -2.13 16.20
CA ALA A 449 -1.92 -3.57 16.44
C ALA A 449 -1.78 -3.95 17.91
N VAL A 450 -0.76 -3.42 18.60
CA VAL A 450 -0.42 -3.75 20.00
C VAL A 450 -1.32 -3.04 21.00
N THR A 451 -1.65 -1.78 20.76
CA THR A 451 -2.42 -0.96 21.70
C THR A 451 -3.92 -1.02 21.44
N ARG A 452 -4.33 -1.29 20.22
CA ARG A 452 -5.72 -1.15 19.75
C ARG A 452 -6.25 0.27 19.90
N CYS A 453 -5.35 1.25 19.93
CA CYS A 453 -5.68 2.65 20.08
C CYS A 453 -5.26 3.43 18.82
N SER A 454 -6.03 4.47 18.53
CA SER A 454 -5.59 5.54 17.62
C SER A 454 -4.37 6.26 18.20
N THR A 455 -3.50 6.76 17.35
CA THR A 455 -2.37 7.62 17.76
C THR A 455 -2.84 8.99 18.28
N HIS A 456 -4.13 9.30 18.13
CA HIS A 456 -4.81 10.49 18.66
C HIS A 456 -5.48 10.25 20.02
N GLY A 457 -5.32 9.06 20.62
CA GLY A 457 -5.73 8.76 21.98
C GLY A 457 -7.11 8.12 22.14
N GLN A 458 -7.80 7.74 21.04
CA GLN A 458 -9.02 6.96 21.11
C GLN A 458 -8.72 5.47 21.32
N GLY A 459 -9.62 4.78 22.01
CA GLY A 459 -9.52 3.34 22.27
C GLY A 459 -9.23 3.02 23.75
N PRO A 460 -8.85 1.80 24.08
CA PRO A 460 -8.57 0.68 23.16
C PRO A 460 -9.85 0.04 22.55
N TYR A 461 -9.81 -0.23 21.27
CA TYR A 461 -10.89 -0.87 20.53
C TYR A 461 -10.73 -2.42 20.55
N ILE A 462 -11.70 -3.12 21.14
CA ILE A 462 -11.68 -4.58 21.34
C ILE A 462 -10.28 -5.05 21.80
N PRO A 463 -9.90 -4.80 23.07
CA PRO A 463 -8.54 -5.09 23.57
C PRO A 463 -8.12 -6.55 23.43
N SER A 464 -9.09 -7.49 23.39
CA SER A 464 -8.83 -8.92 23.20
C SER A 464 -8.26 -9.26 21.81
N GLN A 465 -8.36 -8.34 20.86
CA GLN A 465 -7.81 -8.48 19.51
C GLN A 465 -6.44 -7.80 19.34
N ALA A 466 -5.80 -7.39 20.45
CA ALA A 466 -4.43 -6.86 20.43
C ALA A 466 -3.42 -7.96 20.10
N LEU A 467 -2.45 -7.63 19.26
CA LEU A 467 -1.26 -8.45 19.06
C LEU A 467 -0.21 -8.13 20.12
N SER A 468 0.64 -9.10 20.46
CA SER A 468 1.89 -8.82 21.16
C SER A 468 2.87 -8.07 20.23
N VAL A 469 3.94 -7.49 20.76
CA VAL A 469 5.00 -6.87 19.94
C VAL A 469 5.64 -7.89 19.01
N GLU A 470 5.82 -9.12 19.49
CA GLU A 470 6.35 -10.23 18.71
C GLU A 470 5.45 -10.56 17.52
N GLU A 471 4.16 -10.76 17.76
CA GLU A 471 3.17 -11.05 16.71
C GLU A 471 3.04 -9.90 15.69
N ALA A 472 3.13 -8.66 16.17
CA ALA A 472 3.13 -7.49 15.29
C ALA A 472 4.35 -7.48 14.36
N ILE A 473 5.56 -7.76 14.87
CA ILE A 473 6.77 -7.89 14.03
C ILE A 473 6.62 -9.05 13.06
N GLN A 474 6.15 -10.21 13.50
CA GLN A 474 5.94 -11.37 12.63
C GLN A 474 4.96 -11.07 11.49
N SER A 475 3.89 -10.30 11.76
CA SER A 475 2.91 -9.91 10.74
C SER A 475 3.48 -8.99 9.66
N PHE A 476 4.47 -8.16 10.00
CA PHE A 476 5.18 -7.29 9.06
C PHE A 476 6.50 -7.89 8.52
N THR A 477 6.78 -9.16 8.77
CA THR A 477 8.02 -9.80 8.32
C THR A 477 7.73 -11.20 7.75
N ILE A 478 7.85 -12.26 8.57
CA ILE A 478 7.75 -13.65 8.12
C ILE A 478 6.37 -14.02 7.56
N HIS A 479 5.26 -13.47 8.10
CA HIS A 479 3.94 -13.74 7.56
C HIS A 479 3.73 -13.06 6.20
N GLY A 480 4.31 -11.86 5.99
CA GLY A 480 4.34 -11.24 4.66
C GLY A 480 5.15 -12.05 3.65
N ALA A 481 6.30 -12.60 4.08
CA ALA A 481 7.08 -13.52 3.25
C ALA A 481 6.31 -14.82 2.94
N TYR A 482 5.58 -15.36 3.93
CA TYR A 482 4.71 -16.51 3.72
C TYR A 482 3.61 -16.21 2.68
N ALA A 483 2.94 -15.07 2.78
CA ALA A 483 1.90 -14.68 1.85
C ALA A 483 2.37 -14.62 0.38
N SER A 484 3.68 -14.40 0.15
CA SER A 484 4.33 -14.38 -1.17
C SER A 484 5.10 -15.67 -1.53
N PHE A 485 4.96 -16.75 -0.77
CA PHE A 485 5.73 -18.02 -0.95
C PHE A 485 7.25 -17.84 -0.82
N GLU A 486 7.70 -16.90 0.00
CA GLU A 486 9.12 -16.53 0.13
C GLU A 486 9.66 -16.65 1.56
N GLU A 487 8.94 -17.33 2.47
CA GLU A 487 9.34 -17.51 3.86
C GLU A 487 10.66 -18.29 4.05
N ASN A 488 11.06 -19.05 3.05
CA ASN A 488 12.36 -19.74 3.01
C ASN A 488 13.49 -18.85 2.44
N LEU A 489 13.13 -17.68 1.89
CA LEU A 489 14.09 -16.77 1.23
C LEU A 489 14.32 -15.49 2.02
N LYS A 490 13.32 -14.99 2.76
CA LYS A 490 13.35 -13.72 3.50
C LYS A 490 12.40 -13.74 4.70
N GLY A 491 12.29 -12.63 5.42
CA GLY A 491 11.34 -12.39 6.51
C GLY A 491 11.83 -12.80 7.90
N SER A 492 13.07 -13.31 8.01
CA SER A 492 13.73 -13.59 9.30
C SER A 492 15.26 -13.54 9.13
N ILE A 493 15.99 -13.35 10.24
CA ILE A 493 17.46 -13.39 10.26
C ILE A 493 17.88 -14.83 10.52
N GLU A 494 17.96 -15.62 9.46
CA GLU A 494 18.35 -17.04 9.49
C GLU A 494 19.39 -17.34 8.43
N VAL A 495 20.28 -18.29 8.74
CA VAL A 495 21.33 -18.72 7.81
C VAL A 495 20.72 -19.22 6.49
N GLY A 496 21.23 -18.69 5.40
CA GLY A 496 20.80 -19.01 4.03
C GLY A 496 19.72 -18.08 3.47
N LYS A 497 19.07 -17.27 4.30
CA LYS A 497 18.11 -16.25 3.83
C LYS A 497 18.80 -14.97 3.39
N ALA A 498 18.12 -14.22 2.55
CA ALA A 498 18.55 -12.92 2.08
C ALA A 498 18.79 -11.97 3.25
N ALA A 499 19.90 -11.24 3.20
CA ALA A 499 20.29 -10.29 4.24
C ALA A 499 19.48 -8.97 4.11
N ASP A 500 18.15 -9.10 4.25
CA ASP A 500 17.18 -8.02 4.31
C ASP A 500 16.90 -7.71 5.77
N PHE A 501 17.31 -6.54 6.27
CA PHE A 501 17.14 -6.18 7.68
C PHE A 501 17.01 -4.68 7.89
N VAL A 502 16.39 -4.31 9.00
CA VAL A 502 16.22 -2.93 9.46
C VAL A 502 16.93 -2.73 10.81
N VAL A 503 17.57 -1.60 10.95
CA VAL A 503 18.20 -1.13 12.20
C VAL A 503 17.34 0.00 12.76
N LEU A 504 16.81 -0.20 13.98
CA LEU A 504 16.02 0.78 14.70
C LEU A 504 16.83 1.38 15.85
N GLU A 505 16.54 2.64 16.21
CA GLU A 505 17.19 3.35 17.30
C GLU A 505 17.06 2.60 18.64
N GLN A 506 15.90 1.99 18.88
CA GLN A 506 15.61 1.24 20.10
C GLN A 506 14.63 0.08 19.84
N SER A 507 14.60 -0.87 20.79
CA SER A 507 13.78 -2.07 20.69
C SER A 507 12.29 -1.78 20.95
N PRO A 508 11.37 -2.18 20.05
CA PRO A 508 9.93 -2.14 20.32
C PRO A 508 9.50 -2.94 21.54
N PHE A 509 10.24 -4.01 21.90
CA PHE A 509 9.98 -4.82 23.10
C PHE A 509 10.28 -4.10 24.41
N LYS A 510 11.18 -3.11 24.39
CA LYS A 510 11.64 -2.34 25.56
C LYS A 510 11.03 -0.94 25.62
N THR A 511 10.36 -0.52 24.55
CA THR A 511 9.72 0.79 24.43
C THR A 511 8.29 0.73 24.97
N ASP A 512 7.83 1.84 25.58
CA ASP A 512 6.41 1.98 25.92
C ASP A 512 5.56 1.76 24.67
N LYS A 513 4.57 0.87 24.77
CA LYS A 513 3.72 0.50 23.63
C LYS A 513 3.02 1.68 22.93
N PHE A 514 2.80 2.79 23.62
CA PHE A 514 2.24 4.03 23.06
C PHE A 514 3.29 4.94 22.40
N LYS A 515 4.55 4.52 22.37
CA LYS A 515 5.68 5.25 21.77
C LYS A 515 6.40 4.43 20.68
N ILE A 516 5.88 3.28 20.31
CA ILE A 516 6.49 2.44 19.26
C ILE A 516 6.59 3.22 17.94
N LYS A 517 5.57 4.01 17.59
CA LYS A 517 5.56 4.87 16.40
C LYS A 517 6.66 5.94 16.38
N ASP A 518 7.21 6.29 17.53
CA ASP A 518 8.22 7.34 17.67
C ASP A 518 9.66 6.80 17.51
N ILE A 519 9.83 5.47 17.41
CA ILE A 519 11.14 4.82 17.18
C ILE A 519 11.61 5.17 15.78
N LYS A 520 12.89 5.57 15.66
CA LYS A 520 13.47 5.92 14.35
C LYS A 520 14.07 4.72 13.66
N VAL A 521 13.89 4.67 12.33
CA VAL A 521 14.64 3.79 11.44
C VAL A 521 16.01 4.41 11.19
N CYS A 522 17.07 3.78 11.68
CA CYS A 522 18.44 4.26 11.50
C CYS A 522 19.06 3.81 10.18
N ALA A 523 18.73 2.60 9.71
CA ALA A 523 19.20 2.09 8.43
C ALA A 523 18.34 0.92 7.94
N THR A 524 18.26 0.77 6.62
CA THR A 524 17.60 -0.33 5.94
C THR A 524 18.57 -0.99 4.98
N TYR A 525 18.60 -2.32 5.02
CA TYR A 525 19.49 -3.12 4.18
C TYR A 525 18.69 -4.11 3.34
N LEU A 526 18.98 -4.16 2.06
CA LEU A 526 18.44 -5.13 1.12
C LEU A 526 19.61 -5.97 0.56
N ASN A 527 19.54 -7.29 0.72
CA ASN A 527 20.61 -8.20 0.30
C ASN A 527 22.00 -7.76 0.86
N GLY A 528 22.05 -7.28 2.10
CA GLY A 528 23.27 -6.79 2.74
C GLY A 528 23.77 -5.43 2.24
N ARG A 529 23.12 -4.83 1.24
CA ARG A 529 23.41 -3.47 0.75
C ARG A 529 22.60 -2.45 1.52
N CYS A 530 23.23 -1.44 2.08
CA CYS A 530 22.53 -0.31 2.69
C CYS A 530 21.77 0.47 1.60
N VAL A 531 20.43 0.52 1.72
CA VAL A 531 19.53 1.24 0.79
C VAL A 531 18.99 2.52 1.40
N TYR A 532 19.03 2.63 2.74
CA TYR A 532 18.73 3.85 3.48
C TYR A 532 19.58 3.93 4.75
N LYS A 533 20.02 5.14 5.08
CA LYS A 533 20.68 5.46 6.35
C LYS A 533 20.32 6.90 6.75
N ASP A 534 19.83 7.08 8.02
CA ASP A 534 19.53 8.38 8.63
C ASP A 534 20.80 9.21 8.90
#